data_3640cf50d63f903ebc370128ce0bdb13
#
_entry.id   3640cf50d63f903ebc370128ce0bdb13
#
_cell.length_a   1.000
_cell.length_b   1.000
_cell.length_c   1.000
_cell.angle_alpha   90.00
_cell.angle_beta   90.00
_cell.angle_gamma   90.00
#
_symmetry.space_group_name_H-M   'P 1'
#
loop_
_entity.id
_entity.type
_entity.pdbx_description
1 polymer ?
#
loop_
_entity_poly.entity_id
_entity_poly.type
_entity_poly.pdbx_seq_one_letter_code
_entity_poly.pdbx_strand_id
1 'polypeptide(L)'
;MIVCVREIAWVIDSIERLIQKNAFQPSSIFNFQTGGTVFTRANGVAAPDGLVGHAYDAVKEAFYGEEAHRLLLVQYETLVSRPAEALAAIYAFIGKPGFSHTFENIQFDAVEFDARAGTPGLHTVQPNIRAPARQTILPPDLFRRFENLSFWREPHLNPRNVKIV
;
A
#
# COMPACT_ATOMS: atom_id res chain seq x y z
N MET A 1 -2.42 -11.58 -11.53
CA MET A 1 -2.07 -10.26 -10.95
C MET A 1 -1.64 -10.45 -9.50
N ILE A 2 -0.60 -9.74 -9.05
CA ILE A 2 -0.16 -9.75 -7.64
C ILE A 2 -0.34 -8.32 -7.12
N VAL A 3 -0.99 -8.17 -5.98
CA VAL A 3 -1.25 -6.86 -5.38
C VAL A 3 -0.85 -6.89 -3.91
N CYS A 4 0.01 -5.95 -3.50
CA CYS A 4 0.28 -5.72 -2.10
C CYS A 4 -0.86 -4.88 -1.50
N VAL A 5 -1.48 -5.40 -0.44
CA VAL A 5 -2.59 -4.74 0.26
C VAL A 5 -2.18 -4.40 1.69
N ARG A 6 -2.70 -3.28 2.17
CA ARG A 6 -2.48 -2.79 3.53
C ARG A 6 -3.75 -2.10 4.01
N GLU A 7 -3.97 -2.08 5.32
CA GLU A 7 -5.06 -1.32 5.92
C GLU A 7 -5.05 0.13 5.43
N ILE A 8 -6.20 0.58 4.91
CA ILE A 8 -6.31 1.85 4.18
C ILE A 8 -5.96 3.06 5.06
N ALA A 9 -6.32 3.02 6.34
CA ALA A 9 -5.96 4.08 7.29
C ALA A 9 -4.44 4.32 7.34
N TRP A 10 -3.64 3.23 7.34
CA TRP A 10 -2.18 3.32 7.34
C TRP A 10 -1.59 3.75 5.99
N VAL A 11 -2.27 3.46 4.89
CA VAL A 11 -1.88 3.98 3.56
C VAL A 11 -2.06 5.49 3.53
N ILE A 12 -3.24 5.99 3.95
CA ILE A 12 -3.54 7.42 4.02
C ILE A 12 -2.60 8.14 4.99
N ASP A 13 -2.32 7.56 6.17
CA ASP A 13 -1.33 8.09 7.12
C ASP A 13 0.07 8.24 6.48
N SER A 14 0.49 7.26 5.66
CA SER A 14 1.77 7.32 4.97
C SER A 14 1.82 8.44 3.95
N ILE A 15 0.75 8.62 3.18
CA ILE A 15 0.63 9.69 2.19
C ILE A 15 0.61 11.06 2.88
N GLU A 16 -0.15 11.21 3.96
CA GLU A 16 -0.17 12.47 4.72
C GLU A 16 1.20 12.83 5.26
N ARG A 17 1.98 11.86 5.79
CA ARG A 17 3.37 12.09 6.21
C ARG A 17 4.25 12.55 5.06
N LEU A 18 4.08 11.96 3.88
CA LEU A 18 4.84 12.35 2.69
C LEU A 18 4.49 13.77 2.25
N ILE A 19 3.20 14.13 2.26
CA ILE A 19 2.74 15.49 1.96
C ILE A 19 3.33 16.51 2.95
N GLN A 20 3.27 16.22 4.25
CA GLN A 20 3.84 17.09 5.28
C GLN A 20 5.34 17.27 5.13
N LYS A 21 6.06 16.18 4.79
CA LYS A 21 7.51 16.23 4.54
C LYS A 21 7.85 17.10 3.33
N ASN A 22 6.98 17.14 2.33
CA ASN A 22 7.19 17.86 1.06
C ASN A 22 6.17 19.01 0.86
N ALA A 23 5.77 19.69 1.95
CA ALA A 23 4.68 20.66 1.96
C ALA A 23 4.84 21.82 0.96
N PHE A 24 6.08 22.21 0.65
CA PHE A 24 6.40 23.29 -0.28
C PHE A 24 6.70 22.83 -1.71
N GLN A 25 6.70 21.53 -1.95
CA GLN A 25 6.92 20.92 -3.27
C GLN A 25 5.81 19.90 -3.55
N PRO A 26 4.62 20.37 -3.97
CA PRO A 26 3.52 19.46 -4.28
C PRO A 26 3.92 18.50 -5.39
N SER A 27 3.73 17.21 -5.13
CA SER A 27 4.09 16.17 -6.08
C SER A 27 3.09 16.06 -7.22
N SER A 28 3.60 15.84 -8.43
CA SER A 28 2.78 15.55 -9.61
C SER A 28 2.08 14.19 -9.56
N ILE A 29 2.48 13.30 -8.65
CA ILE A 29 1.79 11.99 -8.47
C ILE A 29 0.44 12.14 -7.75
N PHE A 30 0.19 13.25 -7.08
CA PHE A 30 -1.10 13.54 -6.46
C PHE A 30 -1.98 14.28 -7.46
N ASN A 31 -3.04 13.63 -7.92
CA ASN A 31 -4.05 14.23 -8.81
C ASN A 31 -5.12 15.02 -8.06
N PHE A 32 -4.86 15.42 -6.81
CA PHE A 32 -5.73 16.22 -5.97
C PHE A 32 -4.96 17.40 -5.36
N GLN A 33 -5.70 18.38 -4.89
CA GLN A 33 -5.12 19.56 -4.26
C GLN A 33 -4.53 19.21 -2.88
N THR A 34 -3.21 19.29 -2.75
CA THR A 34 -2.49 18.95 -1.50
C THR A 34 -2.60 20.02 -0.41
N GLY A 35 -3.11 21.20 -0.74
CA GLY A 35 -3.42 22.27 0.23
C GLY A 35 -4.61 21.94 1.13
N GLY A 36 -4.96 22.87 2.01
CA GLY A 36 -6.10 22.72 2.91
C GLY A 36 -5.80 21.90 4.16
N THR A 37 -6.81 21.20 4.67
CA THR A 37 -6.73 20.42 5.92
C THR A 37 -6.37 18.96 5.66
N VAL A 38 -5.95 18.24 6.70
CA VAL A 38 -5.75 16.78 6.63
C VAL A 38 -7.03 16.05 6.17
N PHE A 39 -8.21 16.56 6.53
CA PHE A 39 -9.49 15.99 6.12
C PHE A 39 -9.73 16.13 4.62
N THR A 40 -9.48 17.30 4.04
CA THR A 40 -9.63 17.51 2.58
C THR A 40 -8.63 16.69 1.80
N ARG A 41 -7.40 16.56 2.27
CA ARG A 41 -6.37 15.70 1.63
C ARG A 41 -6.74 14.23 1.70
N ALA A 42 -7.11 13.72 2.87
CA ALA A 42 -7.54 12.33 3.03
C ALA A 42 -8.76 11.99 2.15
N ASN A 43 -9.73 12.90 2.05
CA ASN A 43 -10.89 12.74 1.17
C ASN A 43 -10.48 12.69 -0.30
N GLY A 44 -9.57 13.56 -0.75
CA GLY A 44 -9.07 13.56 -2.13
C GLY A 44 -8.29 12.28 -2.46
N VAL A 45 -7.44 11.81 -1.55
CA VAL A 45 -6.71 10.53 -1.72
C VAL A 45 -7.65 9.34 -1.82
N ALA A 46 -8.71 9.32 -1.01
CA ALA A 46 -9.67 8.22 -0.92
C ALA A 46 -10.84 8.31 -1.91
N ALA A 47 -10.96 9.39 -2.67
CA ALA A 47 -12.00 9.55 -3.69
C ALA A 47 -11.86 8.47 -4.79
N PRO A 48 -12.94 8.08 -5.50
CA PRO A 48 -12.88 7.07 -6.56
C PRO A 48 -11.87 7.35 -7.68
N ASP A 49 -11.58 8.62 -7.93
CA ASP A 49 -10.55 9.10 -8.85
C ASP A 49 -9.22 9.45 -8.14
N GLY A 50 -9.17 9.30 -6.83
CA GLY A 50 -7.99 9.55 -6.01
C GLY A 50 -6.99 8.39 -6.05
N LEU A 51 -5.75 8.68 -5.63
CA LEU A 51 -4.64 7.73 -5.69
C LEU A 51 -4.93 6.39 -4.98
N VAL A 52 -5.58 6.43 -3.81
CA VAL A 52 -5.92 5.23 -3.04
C VAL A 52 -7.28 4.68 -3.43
N GLY A 53 -8.29 5.55 -3.59
CA GLY A 53 -9.66 5.12 -3.90
C GLY A 53 -9.73 4.37 -5.22
N HIS A 54 -9.12 4.90 -6.28
CA HIS A 54 -9.06 4.22 -7.59
C HIS A 54 -8.41 2.83 -7.48
N ALA A 55 -7.25 2.74 -6.83
CA ALA A 55 -6.56 1.46 -6.65
C ALA A 55 -7.36 0.47 -5.79
N TYR A 56 -8.02 0.96 -4.74
CA TYR A 56 -8.87 0.17 -3.86
C TYR A 56 -10.06 -0.43 -4.62
N ASP A 57 -10.76 0.38 -5.41
CA ASP A 57 -11.92 -0.05 -6.19
C ASP A 57 -11.52 -1.04 -7.29
N ALA A 58 -10.38 -0.81 -7.97
CA ALA A 58 -9.84 -1.74 -8.96
C ALA A 58 -9.49 -3.11 -8.36
N VAL A 59 -8.89 -3.13 -7.18
CA VAL A 59 -8.60 -4.40 -6.47
C VAL A 59 -9.89 -5.08 -6.05
N LYS A 60 -10.88 -4.33 -5.59
CA LYS A 60 -12.17 -4.87 -5.17
C LYS A 60 -12.95 -5.45 -6.36
N GLU A 61 -12.93 -4.79 -7.51
CA GLU A 61 -13.50 -5.31 -8.75
C GLU A 61 -12.83 -6.61 -9.18
N ALA A 62 -11.49 -6.68 -9.16
CA ALA A 62 -10.75 -7.90 -9.49
C ALA A 62 -11.02 -9.03 -8.48
N PHE A 63 -11.20 -8.70 -7.20
CA PHE A 63 -11.45 -9.67 -6.13
C PHE A 63 -12.81 -10.37 -6.26
N TYR A 64 -13.83 -9.66 -6.69
CA TYR A 64 -15.17 -10.19 -6.89
C TYR A 64 -15.46 -10.63 -8.32
N GLY A 65 -14.56 -10.28 -9.25
CA GLY A 65 -14.69 -10.58 -10.68
C GLY A 65 -14.56 -12.06 -11.03
N GLU A 66 -14.87 -12.39 -12.28
CA GLU A 66 -14.79 -13.77 -12.78
C GLU A 66 -13.35 -14.33 -12.80
N GLU A 67 -12.38 -13.47 -13.06
CA GLU A 67 -10.95 -13.80 -13.12
C GLU A 67 -10.23 -13.74 -11.75
N ALA A 68 -10.99 -13.73 -10.64
CA ALA A 68 -10.45 -13.61 -9.29
C ALA A 68 -9.40 -14.71 -8.95
N HIS A 69 -9.48 -15.88 -9.60
CA HIS A 69 -8.50 -16.97 -9.46
C HIS A 69 -7.09 -16.56 -9.94
N ARG A 70 -6.97 -15.50 -10.75
CA ARG A 70 -5.70 -14.92 -11.23
C ARG A 70 -5.18 -13.80 -10.34
N LEU A 71 -5.79 -13.57 -9.17
CA LEU A 71 -5.39 -12.57 -8.21
C LEU A 71 -4.71 -13.24 -7.00
N LEU A 72 -3.57 -12.70 -6.61
CA LEU A 72 -2.92 -12.96 -5.34
C LEU A 72 -2.85 -11.64 -4.57
N LEU A 73 -3.42 -11.60 -3.37
CA LEU A 73 -3.24 -10.50 -2.44
C LEU A 73 -2.12 -10.83 -1.46
N VAL A 74 -1.14 -9.95 -1.36
CA VAL A 74 -0.04 -10.05 -0.40
C VAL A 74 -0.24 -8.96 0.64
N GLN A 75 -0.51 -9.37 1.88
CA GLN A 75 -0.68 -8.43 2.98
C GLN A 75 0.68 -7.83 3.36
N TYR A 76 0.73 -6.51 3.48
CA TYR A 76 1.93 -5.79 3.91
C TYR A 76 2.48 -6.35 5.22
N GLU A 77 1.61 -6.68 6.16
CA GLU A 77 1.98 -7.22 7.46
C GLU A 77 2.69 -8.58 7.33
N THR A 78 2.22 -9.45 6.44
CA THR A 78 2.90 -10.73 6.13
C THR A 78 4.24 -10.48 5.45
N LEU A 79 4.28 -9.56 4.48
CA LEU A 79 5.51 -9.24 3.75
C LEU A 79 6.61 -8.71 4.69
N VAL A 80 6.27 -7.92 5.72
CA VAL A 80 7.28 -7.35 6.62
C VAL A 80 7.61 -8.23 7.83
N SER A 81 6.69 -9.10 8.26
CA SER A 81 6.90 -10.01 9.40
C SER A 81 7.43 -11.38 9.00
N ARG A 82 7.04 -11.87 7.82
CA ARG A 82 7.38 -13.20 7.29
C ARG A 82 7.73 -13.10 5.80
N PRO A 83 8.76 -12.32 5.41
CA PRO A 83 9.07 -12.03 4.00
C PRO A 83 9.39 -13.28 3.18
N ALA A 84 10.07 -14.27 3.76
CA ALA A 84 10.37 -15.52 3.07
C ALA A 84 9.09 -16.29 2.67
N GLU A 85 8.10 -16.35 3.56
CA GLU A 85 6.81 -16.98 3.30
C GLU A 85 6.02 -16.24 2.22
N ALA A 86 5.96 -14.91 2.30
CA ALA A 86 5.30 -14.09 1.29
C ALA A 86 5.91 -14.28 -0.10
N LEU A 87 7.24 -14.29 -0.21
CA LEU A 87 7.93 -14.50 -1.49
C LEU A 87 7.75 -15.94 -2.01
N ALA A 88 7.79 -16.94 -1.13
CA ALA A 88 7.52 -18.34 -1.54
C ALA A 88 6.11 -18.47 -2.14
N ALA A 89 5.11 -17.84 -1.54
CA ALA A 89 3.75 -17.83 -2.06
C ALA A 89 3.63 -17.09 -3.41
N ILE A 90 4.37 -16.00 -3.60
CA ILE A 90 4.46 -15.28 -4.88
C ILE A 90 5.06 -16.19 -5.96
N TYR A 91 6.21 -16.85 -5.69
CA TYR A 91 6.84 -17.74 -6.65
C TYR A 91 5.94 -18.92 -7.02
N ALA A 92 5.28 -19.52 -6.03
CA ALA A 92 4.32 -20.59 -6.26
C ALA A 92 3.14 -20.12 -7.15
N PHE A 93 2.65 -18.91 -6.91
CA PHE A 93 1.54 -18.33 -7.67
C PHE A 93 1.90 -18.08 -9.14
N ILE A 94 3.11 -17.59 -9.42
CA ILE A 94 3.57 -17.37 -10.81
C ILE A 94 4.17 -18.62 -11.47
N GLY A 95 4.19 -19.76 -10.78
CA GLY A 95 4.73 -21.02 -11.32
C GLY A 95 6.23 -20.97 -11.58
N LYS A 96 6.99 -20.25 -10.76
CA LYS A 96 8.45 -20.12 -10.89
C LYS A 96 9.16 -20.78 -9.71
N PRO A 97 10.37 -21.34 -9.91
CA PRO A 97 11.19 -21.81 -8.80
C PRO A 97 11.53 -20.64 -7.86
N GLY A 98 11.59 -20.93 -6.56
CA GLY A 98 11.99 -19.96 -5.57
C GLY A 98 13.42 -19.47 -5.78
N PHE A 99 13.67 -18.21 -5.44
CA PHE A 99 14.99 -17.60 -5.40
C PHE A 99 15.38 -17.32 -3.95
N SER A 100 16.65 -17.48 -3.62
CA SER A 100 17.15 -17.14 -2.28
C SER A 100 17.31 -15.64 -2.16
N HIS A 101 16.51 -15.02 -1.29
CA HIS A 101 16.55 -13.59 -1.02
C HIS A 101 17.22 -13.29 0.32
N THR A 102 17.87 -12.15 0.39
CA THR A 102 18.32 -11.54 1.65
C THR A 102 17.32 -10.48 2.06
N PHE A 103 17.08 -10.38 3.38
CA PHE A 103 16.13 -9.42 3.96
C PHE A 103 16.82 -8.38 4.84
N GLU A 104 18.13 -8.40 4.84
CA GLU A 104 19.02 -7.52 5.57
C GLU A 104 20.01 -6.87 4.61
N ASN A 105 20.52 -5.71 5.00
CA ASN A 105 21.47 -4.92 4.19
C ASN A 105 20.94 -4.60 2.78
N ILE A 106 19.64 -4.35 2.67
CA ILE A 106 19.02 -3.95 1.40
C ILE A 106 19.54 -2.57 1.03
N GLN A 107 20.07 -2.47 -0.19
CA GLN A 107 20.54 -1.21 -0.76
C GLN A 107 19.70 -0.90 -2.00
N PHE A 108 19.01 0.22 -1.95
CA PHE A 108 18.25 0.75 -3.08
C PHE A 108 18.17 2.27 -2.96
N ASP A 109 18.36 2.94 -4.08
CA ASP A 109 18.31 4.38 -4.17
C ASP A 109 17.55 4.79 -5.45
N ALA A 110 16.56 5.67 -5.31
CA ALA A 110 15.76 6.21 -6.40
C ALA A 110 15.76 7.75 -6.40
N VAL A 111 16.84 8.39 -5.96
CA VAL A 111 16.93 9.85 -5.78
C VAL A 111 16.51 10.63 -7.01
N GLU A 112 16.95 10.25 -8.20
CA GLU A 112 16.56 10.93 -9.44
C GLU A 112 15.08 10.79 -9.76
N PHE A 113 14.50 9.61 -9.52
CA PHE A 113 13.07 9.37 -9.74
C PHE A 113 12.25 10.20 -8.74
N ASP A 114 12.61 10.16 -7.46
CA ASP A 114 11.94 10.91 -6.41
C ASP A 114 12.00 12.43 -6.65
N ALA A 115 13.14 12.93 -7.09
CA ALA A 115 13.31 14.33 -7.43
C ALA A 115 12.40 14.75 -8.61
N ARG A 116 12.32 13.93 -9.67
CA ARG A 116 11.45 14.18 -10.82
C ARG A 116 9.96 14.08 -10.45
N ALA A 117 9.59 13.17 -9.55
CA ALA A 117 8.22 13.03 -9.07
C ALA A 117 7.82 14.13 -8.08
N GLY A 118 8.75 14.97 -7.61
CA GLY A 118 8.49 15.97 -6.58
C GLY A 118 8.20 15.36 -5.20
N THR A 119 8.71 14.16 -4.93
CA THR A 119 8.54 13.42 -3.68
C THR A 119 9.86 12.94 -3.10
N PRO A 120 10.80 13.84 -2.74
CA PRO A 120 12.08 13.43 -2.20
C PRO A 120 11.95 12.47 -1.01
N GLY A 121 12.62 11.32 -1.10
CA GLY A 121 12.62 10.28 -0.07
C GLY A 121 11.37 9.39 -0.04
N LEU A 122 10.56 9.36 -1.11
CA LEU A 122 9.45 8.41 -1.26
C LEU A 122 9.97 6.96 -1.30
N HIS A 123 11.02 6.71 -2.06
CA HIS A 123 11.61 5.38 -2.24
C HIS A 123 12.85 5.16 -1.36
N THR A 124 12.93 5.81 -0.21
CA THR A 124 13.99 5.50 0.77
C THR A 124 13.73 4.13 1.38
N VAL A 125 14.52 3.15 0.96
CA VAL A 125 14.41 1.77 1.46
C VAL A 125 15.17 1.63 2.77
N GLN A 126 14.53 1.01 3.76
CA GLN A 126 15.21 0.66 5.00
C GLN A 126 16.14 -0.54 4.77
N PRO A 127 17.33 -0.59 5.40
CA PRO A 127 18.29 -1.67 5.18
C PRO A 127 17.78 -3.04 5.64
N ASN A 128 16.81 -3.07 6.53
CA ASN A 128 16.20 -4.31 7.03
C ASN A 128 14.68 -4.25 6.87
N ILE A 129 14.09 -5.38 6.47
CA ILE A 129 12.63 -5.52 6.45
C ILE A 129 12.15 -5.67 7.89
N ARG A 130 11.38 -4.70 8.36
CA ARG A 130 10.74 -4.73 9.69
C ARG A 130 9.47 -3.89 9.71
N ALA A 131 8.52 -4.28 10.54
CA ALA A 131 7.36 -3.44 10.85
C ALA A 131 7.76 -2.45 11.95
N PRO A 132 7.89 -1.14 11.67
CA PRO A 132 8.15 -0.16 12.72
C PRO A 132 6.90 0.00 13.60
N ALA A 133 7.12 0.06 14.92
CA ALA A 133 6.10 0.58 15.83
C ALA A 133 5.82 2.04 15.44
N ARG A 134 4.56 2.35 15.18
CA ARG A 134 4.22 3.65 14.61
C ARG A 134 2.90 4.15 15.16
N GLN A 135 2.86 5.42 15.53
CA GLN A 135 1.63 6.12 15.88
C GLN A 135 1.10 6.85 14.65
N THR A 136 -0.21 6.88 14.48
CA THR A 136 -0.83 7.64 13.39
C THR A 136 -0.69 9.14 13.64
N ILE A 137 -0.57 9.91 12.53
CA ILE A 137 -0.67 11.37 12.55
C ILE A 137 -2.06 11.85 12.13
N LEU A 138 -2.93 10.92 11.73
CA LEU A 138 -4.30 11.26 11.39
C LEU A 138 -5.12 11.53 12.67
N PRO A 139 -6.06 12.50 12.66
CA PRO A 139 -7.06 12.63 13.70
C PRO A 139 -7.78 11.29 13.96
N PRO A 140 -8.13 10.98 15.23
CA PRO A 140 -8.69 9.66 15.58
C PRO A 140 -10.00 9.29 14.86
N ASP A 141 -10.84 10.29 14.58
CA ASP A 141 -12.08 10.10 13.83
C ASP A 141 -11.81 9.79 12.36
N LEU A 142 -10.83 10.47 11.76
CA LEU A 142 -10.41 10.25 10.40
C LEU A 142 -9.75 8.87 10.24
N PHE A 143 -8.89 8.45 11.18
CA PHE A 143 -8.29 7.13 11.17
C PHE A 143 -9.36 6.04 11.24
N ARG A 144 -10.29 6.12 12.20
CA ARG A 144 -11.40 5.17 12.36
C ARG A 144 -12.29 5.04 11.13
N ARG A 145 -12.45 6.11 10.37
CA ARG A 145 -13.23 6.09 9.12
C ARG A 145 -12.67 5.11 8.08
N PHE A 146 -11.36 4.90 8.06
CA PHE A 146 -10.66 4.10 7.05
C PHE A 146 -10.14 2.75 7.56
N GLU A 147 -10.16 2.49 8.87
CA GLU A 147 -9.58 1.27 9.46
C GLU A 147 -10.33 -0.02 9.08
N ASN A 148 -11.63 0.06 8.77
CA ASN A 148 -12.48 -1.10 8.52
C ASN A 148 -12.75 -1.37 7.01
N LEU A 149 -11.89 -0.85 6.13
CA LEU A 149 -12.05 -1.02 4.68
C LEU A 149 -11.32 -2.25 4.11
N SER A 150 -10.72 -3.08 4.96
CA SER A 150 -9.89 -4.22 4.55
C SER A 150 -10.74 -5.47 4.25
N PHE A 151 -11.59 -5.43 3.21
CA PHE A 151 -12.51 -6.52 2.82
C PHE A 151 -11.80 -7.87 2.65
N TRP A 152 -10.54 -7.89 2.28
CA TRP A 152 -9.73 -9.10 2.12
C TRP A 152 -9.40 -9.82 3.44
N ARG A 153 -9.61 -9.18 4.59
CA ARG A 153 -9.43 -9.77 5.93
C ARG A 153 -10.65 -10.53 6.42
N GLU A 154 -11.78 -10.38 5.73
CA GLU A 154 -13.05 -10.97 6.11
C GLU A 154 -13.31 -12.25 5.29
N PRO A 155 -13.17 -13.46 5.86
CA PRO A 155 -13.32 -14.72 5.10
C PRO A 155 -14.67 -14.84 4.40
N HIS A 156 -15.75 -14.35 5.03
CA HIS A 156 -17.10 -14.40 4.45
C HIS A 156 -17.29 -13.49 3.24
N LEU A 157 -16.38 -12.51 3.04
CA LEU A 157 -16.35 -11.62 1.87
C LEU A 157 -15.47 -12.16 0.73
N ASN A 158 -14.93 -13.39 0.85
CA ASN A 158 -14.10 -14.02 -0.19
C ASN A 158 -14.81 -15.20 -0.89
N PRO A 159 -15.94 -14.97 -1.59
CA PRO A 159 -16.70 -16.04 -2.22
C PRO A 159 -15.99 -16.69 -3.41
N ARG A 160 -14.96 -16.04 -3.95
CA ARG A 160 -14.17 -16.51 -5.09
C ARG A 160 -12.88 -17.25 -4.67
N ASN A 161 -12.65 -17.41 -3.36
CA ASN A 161 -11.46 -18.06 -2.82
C ASN A 161 -10.14 -17.45 -3.35
N VAL A 162 -10.10 -16.12 -3.46
CA VAL A 162 -8.87 -15.39 -3.81
C VAL A 162 -7.78 -15.76 -2.82
N LYS A 163 -6.57 -16.07 -3.32
CA LYS A 163 -5.44 -16.38 -2.47
C LYS A 163 -4.93 -15.12 -1.77
N ILE A 164 -4.82 -15.18 -0.45
CA ILE A 164 -4.35 -14.09 0.40
C ILE A 164 -3.20 -14.60 1.28
N VAL A 165 -2.10 -13.86 1.33
CA VAL A 165 -0.87 -14.23 2.07
C VAL A 165 -0.47 -13.11 3.02
#